data_86ed1b03d2c7bb086f366743c82c125d
#
_entry.id   86ed1b03d2c7bb086f366743c82c125d
#
_cell.length_a   1.000
_cell.length_b   1.000
_cell.length_c   1.000
_cell.angle_alpha   90.00
_cell.angle_beta   90.00
_cell.angle_gamma   90.00
#
_symmetry.space_group_name_H-M   'P 1'
#
loop_
_entity.id
_entity.type
_entity.pdbx_description
1 polymer ?
#
loop_
_entity_poly.entity_id
_entity_poly.type
_entity_poly.pdbx_seq_one_letter_code
_entity_poly.pdbx_strand_id
1 'polypeptide(L)'
;VIIMFDSYKILFLPGNMATYKKRSVKTKTNLKAKNIESTKQVFDTLDVSASKTETFVNQYQNYIIGAIFSVLIVFSAYYAYDKYIVQPKTTESNFEIFTAQKYFDLAVKSDSNKDSLFNLSLNGAEGKFGFLDIIENYSGTDASNIAYYSSGMAYYNLKKYDLAIQFLENFSSDDQILQSLSYATIGDAFVQLNQFEDGLNYYESALSYSNN
;
A
#
# COMPACT_ATOMS: atom_id res chain seq x y z
N VAL A 1 23.30 41.32 4.78
CA VAL A 1 23.92 41.52 3.44
C VAL A 1 22.88 42.19 2.56
N ILE A 2 23.16 43.48 2.29
CA ILE A 2 22.34 44.37 1.47
C ILE A 2 22.81 44.18 0.02
N ILE A 3 21.88 43.82 -0.88
CA ILE A 3 22.14 43.84 -2.31
C ILE A 3 21.33 44.99 -2.90
N MET A 4 22.08 46.05 -3.35
CA MET A 4 21.60 47.17 -4.11
C MET A 4 21.14 46.71 -5.50
N PHE A 5 19.96 47.14 -5.92
CA PHE A 5 19.53 47.11 -7.32
C PHE A 5 19.81 48.46 -7.97
N ASP A 6 20.66 48.41 -8.95
CA ASP A 6 21.07 49.56 -9.75
C ASP A 6 20.05 49.84 -10.87
N SER A 7 19.84 51.13 -11.10
CA SER A 7 18.88 51.71 -12.02
C SER A 7 19.24 51.48 -13.49
N TYR A 8 18.34 50.93 -14.28
CA TYR A 8 18.41 51.04 -15.75
C TYR A 8 17.55 52.19 -16.26
N LYS A 9 18.25 53.22 -16.69
CA LYS A 9 17.71 54.36 -17.44
C LYS A 9 17.33 53.88 -18.84
N ILE A 10 16.02 53.87 -19.17
CA ILE A 10 15.60 53.67 -20.54
C ILE A 10 15.66 55.01 -21.29
N LEU A 11 16.55 55.02 -22.27
CA LEU A 11 16.76 56.13 -23.17
C LEU A 11 15.65 56.16 -24.24
N PHE A 12 14.79 57.19 -24.22
CA PHE A 12 13.76 57.43 -25.23
C PHE A 12 14.40 58.09 -26.46
N LEU A 13 14.43 57.40 -27.60
CA LEU A 13 14.75 57.96 -28.90
C LEU A 13 13.47 58.37 -29.64
N PRO A 14 13.35 59.60 -30.18
CA PRO A 14 12.20 60.02 -30.96
C PRO A 14 12.38 59.49 -32.41
N GLY A 15 11.55 58.53 -32.78
CA GLY A 15 11.46 58.00 -34.14
C GLY A 15 10.19 58.44 -34.84
N ASN A 16 10.32 59.20 -35.86
CA ASN A 16 9.47 59.64 -36.95
C ASN A 16 8.05 59.11 -37.00
N MET A 17 7.09 60.03 -36.92
CA MET A 17 5.69 59.83 -37.29
C MET A 17 5.55 59.57 -38.81
N ALA A 18 5.32 58.34 -39.21
CA ALA A 18 4.82 58.02 -40.54
C ALA A 18 3.31 58.23 -40.55
N THR A 19 2.85 59.20 -41.25
CA THR A 19 1.42 59.51 -41.50
C THR A 19 0.80 58.39 -42.34
N TYR A 20 0.01 57.54 -41.67
CA TYR A 20 -0.73 56.43 -42.30
C TYR A 20 -2.04 56.95 -42.88
N LYS A 21 -2.14 57.02 -44.21
CA LYS A 21 -3.30 57.47 -44.98
C LYS A 21 -4.42 56.40 -44.84
N LYS A 22 -5.49 56.77 -44.17
CA LYS A 22 -6.66 55.93 -43.89
C LYS A 22 -7.34 55.49 -45.20
N ARG A 23 -7.12 54.24 -45.61
CA ARG A 23 -7.87 53.64 -46.74
C ARG A 23 -9.21 53.15 -46.17
N SER A 24 -10.28 53.79 -46.64
CA SER A 24 -11.65 53.40 -46.37
C SER A 24 -11.91 52.01 -46.94
N VAL A 25 -12.03 50.99 -46.13
CA VAL A 25 -12.61 49.71 -46.50
C VAL A 25 -13.97 49.60 -45.88
N LYS A 26 -15.00 49.94 -46.66
CA LYS A 26 -16.35 49.50 -46.37
C LYS A 26 -16.42 47.98 -46.65
N THR A 27 -16.47 47.17 -45.61
CA THR A 27 -17.04 45.81 -45.53
C THR A 27 -16.47 45.08 -44.33
N LYS A 28 -17.08 45.18 -43.15
CA LYS A 28 -16.90 44.23 -42.02
C LYS A 28 -17.87 44.55 -40.86
N THR A 29 -19.09 44.95 -41.16
CA THR A 29 -20.09 45.17 -40.09
C THR A 29 -20.80 43.85 -39.69
N ASN A 30 -20.87 42.84 -40.57
CA ASN A 30 -21.61 41.60 -40.28
C ASN A 30 -20.82 40.51 -39.55
N LEU A 31 -19.47 40.52 -39.58
CA LEU A 31 -18.65 39.54 -38.85
C LEU A 31 -18.43 39.92 -37.38
N LYS A 32 -18.46 41.23 -37.06
CA LYS A 32 -18.30 41.70 -35.67
C LYS A 32 -19.57 41.47 -34.85
N ALA A 33 -20.74 41.58 -35.45
CA ALA A 33 -22.02 41.31 -34.77
C ALA A 33 -22.18 39.83 -34.44
N LYS A 34 -21.83 38.94 -35.37
CA LYS A 34 -21.93 37.47 -35.17
C LYS A 34 -20.95 36.93 -34.13
N ASN A 35 -19.72 37.50 -34.03
CA ASN A 35 -18.76 37.12 -33.00
C ASN A 35 -19.13 37.66 -31.60
N ILE A 36 -19.79 38.83 -31.53
CA ILE A 36 -20.24 39.39 -30.26
C ILE A 36 -21.44 38.58 -29.72
N GLU A 37 -22.32 38.14 -30.61
CA GLU A 37 -23.50 37.35 -30.24
C GLU A 37 -23.11 35.93 -29.78
N SER A 38 -22.17 35.27 -30.44
CA SER A 38 -21.64 33.99 -30.01
C SER A 38 -20.85 34.08 -28.69
N THR A 39 -20.10 35.18 -28.50
CA THR A 39 -19.39 35.40 -27.23
C THR A 39 -20.37 35.66 -26.10
N LYS A 40 -21.42 36.42 -26.35
CA LYS A 40 -22.48 36.71 -25.36
C LYS A 40 -23.24 35.44 -24.97
N GLN A 41 -23.57 34.56 -25.94
CA GLN A 41 -24.18 33.26 -25.66
C GLN A 41 -23.29 32.35 -24.79
N VAL A 42 -21.97 32.34 -25.02
CA VAL A 42 -21.03 31.57 -24.20
C VAL A 42 -20.98 32.13 -22.77
N PHE A 43 -20.92 33.44 -22.61
CA PHE A 43 -20.95 34.08 -21.28
C PHE A 43 -22.26 33.84 -20.55
N ASP A 44 -23.40 33.99 -21.24
CA ASP A 44 -24.74 33.74 -20.66
C ASP A 44 -24.88 32.25 -20.26
N THR A 45 -24.30 31.32 -21.03
CA THR A 45 -24.31 29.87 -20.68
C THR A 45 -23.41 29.56 -19.48
N LEU A 46 -22.28 30.26 -19.38
CA LEU A 46 -21.38 30.13 -18.23
C LEU A 46 -22.01 30.72 -16.96
N ASP A 47 -22.66 31.87 -17.05
CA ASP A 47 -23.36 32.50 -15.94
C ASP A 47 -24.54 31.66 -15.43
N VAL A 48 -25.31 31.03 -16.32
CA VAL A 48 -26.40 30.12 -15.95
C VAL A 48 -25.86 28.87 -15.30
N SER A 49 -24.73 28.34 -15.79
CA SER A 49 -24.07 27.17 -15.22
C SER A 49 -23.45 27.50 -13.86
N ALA A 50 -22.80 28.63 -13.72
CA ALA A 50 -22.26 29.13 -12.45
C ALA A 50 -23.37 29.36 -11.40
N SER A 51 -24.47 29.97 -11.79
CA SER A 51 -25.62 30.22 -10.91
C SER A 51 -26.28 28.92 -10.42
N LYS A 52 -26.41 27.90 -11.27
CA LYS A 52 -26.93 26.57 -10.87
C LYS A 52 -25.99 25.86 -9.88
N THR A 53 -24.70 25.95 -10.12
CA THR A 53 -23.68 25.36 -9.24
C THR A 53 -23.66 26.08 -7.90
N GLU A 54 -23.75 27.40 -7.91
CA GLU A 54 -23.82 28.23 -6.69
C GLU A 54 -25.08 27.93 -5.86
N THR A 55 -26.22 27.81 -6.51
CA THR A 55 -27.48 27.44 -5.84
C THR A 55 -27.42 26.05 -5.24
N PHE A 56 -26.85 25.08 -5.95
CA PHE A 56 -26.65 23.73 -5.47
C PHE A 56 -25.71 23.68 -4.26
N VAL A 57 -24.58 24.37 -4.37
CA VAL A 57 -23.60 24.41 -3.25
C VAL A 57 -24.22 25.08 -2.03
N ASN A 58 -24.92 26.23 -2.20
CA ASN A 58 -25.58 26.93 -1.09
C ASN A 58 -26.68 26.08 -0.44
N GLN A 59 -27.45 25.33 -1.21
CA GLN A 59 -28.54 24.50 -0.71
C GLN A 59 -27.99 23.26 0.06
N TYR A 60 -26.88 22.67 -0.41
CA TYR A 60 -26.30 21.45 0.17
C TYR A 60 -25.03 21.70 0.97
N GLN A 61 -24.64 22.94 1.20
CA GLN A 61 -23.41 23.32 1.89
C GLN A 61 -23.18 22.55 3.18
N ASN A 62 -24.18 22.47 4.05
CA ASN A 62 -24.06 21.79 5.34
C ASN A 62 -23.83 20.28 5.17
N TYR A 63 -24.47 19.67 4.17
CA TYR A 63 -24.27 18.23 3.87
C TYR A 63 -22.90 17.98 3.25
N ILE A 64 -22.44 18.86 2.37
CA ILE A 64 -21.11 18.77 1.75
C ILE A 64 -20.03 18.92 2.82
N ILE A 65 -20.15 19.92 3.69
CA ILE A 65 -19.22 20.12 4.80
C ILE A 65 -19.24 18.91 5.74
N GLY A 66 -20.44 18.41 6.11
CA GLY A 66 -20.59 17.21 6.93
C GLY A 66 -19.94 15.98 6.33
N ALA A 67 -20.10 15.77 5.01
CA ALA A 67 -19.47 14.67 4.30
C ALA A 67 -17.93 14.79 4.31
N ILE A 68 -17.39 15.99 4.06
CA ILE A 68 -15.94 16.23 4.13
C ILE A 68 -15.41 15.95 5.55
N PHE A 69 -16.09 16.47 6.58
CA PHE A 69 -15.68 16.21 7.96
C PHE A 69 -15.75 14.73 8.33
N SER A 70 -16.78 14.01 7.87
CA SER A 70 -16.87 12.56 8.15
C SER A 70 -15.70 11.78 7.52
N VAL A 71 -15.31 12.13 6.30
CA VAL A 71 -14.14 11.53 5.62
C VAL A 71 -12.86 11.85 6.40
N LEU A 72 -12.67 13.11 6.82
CA LEU A 72 -11.50 13.51 7.62
C LEU A 72 -11.42 12.78 8.96
N ILE A 73 -12.56 12.56 9.64
CA ILE A 73 -12.60 11.80 10.89
C ILE A 73 -12.17 10.36 10.67
N VAL A 74 -12.68 9.69 9.61
CA VAL A 74 -12.31 8.31 9.27
C VAL A 74 -10.81 8.20 8.98
N PHE A 75 -10.27 9.12 8.17
CA PHE A 75 -8.82 9.14 7.89
C PHE A 75 -7.98 9.40 9.14
N SER A 76 -8.41 10.33 9.99
CA SER A 76 -7.72 10.64 11.24
C SER A 76 -7.73 9.45 12.21
N ALA A 77 -8.87 8.76 12.32
CA ALA A 77 -9.00 7.57 13.15
C ALA A 77 -8.12 6.42 12.64
N TYR A 78 -8.11 6.20 11.31
CA TYR A 78 -7.24 5.21 10.68
C TYR A 78 -5.75 5.51 10.93
N TYR A 79 -5.34 6.76 10.72
CA TYR A 79 -3.95 7.17 10.96
C TYR A 79 -3.54 7.03 12.43
N ALA A 80 -4.44 7.40 13.36
CA ALA A 80 -4.19 7.23 14.78
C ALA A 80 -4.09 5.75 15.17
N TYR A 81 -4.97 4.90 14.65
CA TYR A 81 -4.93 3.45 14.87
C TYR A 81 -3.60 2.85 14.38
N ASP A 82 -3.20 3.16 13.14
CA ASP A 82 -1.93 2.69 12.58
C ASP A 82 -0.74 3.12 13.44
N LYS A 83 -0.64 4.42 13.75
CA LYS A 83 0.51 4.98 14.47
C LYS A 83 0.63 4.54 15.93
N TYR A 84 -0.50 4.40 16.63
CA TYR A 84 -0.50 4.15 18.09
C TYR A 84 -0.72 2.69 18.45
N ILE A 85 -1.24 1.87 17.55
CA ILE A 85 -1.54 0.46 17.81
C ILE A 85 -0.72 -0.46 16.91
N VAL A 86 -0.75 -0.26 15.59
CA VAL A 86 -0.12 -1.17 14.64
C VAL A 86 1.41 -1.05 14.66
N GLN A 87 1.95 0.16 14.51
CA GLN A 87 3.40 0.38 14.44
C GLN A 87 4.16 -0.05 15.71
N PRO A 88 3.73 0.28 16.94
CA PRO A 88 4.39 -0.22 18.15
C PRO A 88 4.36 -1.74 18.23
N LYS A 89 3.20 -2.36 17.93
CA LYS A 89 3.03 -3.81 17.93
C LYS A 89 3.95 -4.50 16.92
N THR A 90 4.07 -3.94 15.70
CA THR A 90 4.98 -4.44 14.66
C THR A 90 6.44 -4.32 15.08
N THR A 91 6.82 -3.20 15.66
CA THR A 91 8.19 -2.99 16.14
C THR A 91 8.56 -3.97 17.25
N GLU A 92 7.69 -4.14 18.23
CA GLU A 92 7.89 -5.07 19.35
C GLU A 92 7.99 -6.52 18.85
N SER A 93 7.07 -6.95 17.98
CA SER A 93 7.05 -8.31 17.42
C SER A 93 8.34 -8.66 16.67
N ASN A 94 8.93 -7.70 15.95
CA ASN A 94 10.19 -7.89 15.24
C ASN A 94 11.40 -8.09 16.18
N PHE A 95 11.34 -7.57 17.39
CA PHE A 95 12.37 -7.84 18.40
C PHE A 95 12.13 -9.18 19.10
N GLU A 96 10.89 -9.48 19.42
CA GLU A 96 10.56 -10.69 20.19
C GLU A 96 10.75 -11.98 19.36
N ILE A 97 10.54 -11.95 18.03
CA ILE A 97 10.72 -13.12 17.17
C ILE A 97 12.18 -13.58 17.05
N PHE A 98 13.14 -12.70 17.35
CA PHE A 98 14.56 -12.97 17.13
C PHE A 98 15.06 -14.23 17.86
N THR A 99 14.62 -14.45 19.09
CA THR A 99 15.04 -15.64 19.87
C THR A 99 14.49 -16.92 19.26
N ALA A 100 13.24 -16.93 18.82
CA ALA A 100 12.66 -18.09 18.14
C ALA A 100 13.39 -18.40 16.83
N GLN A 101 13.71 -17.38 16.03
CA GLN A 101 14.50 -17.54 14.78
C GLN A 101 15.91 -18.08 15.07
N LYS A 102 16.58 -17.57 16.10
CA LYS A 102 17.89 -18.08 16.52
C LYS A 102 17.86 -19.60 16.78
N TYR A 103 16.88 -20.07 17.55
CA TYR A 103 16.75 -21.51 17.85
C TYR A 103 16.35 -22.33 16.63
N PHE A 104 15.53 -21.79 15.76
CA PHE A 104 15.19 -22.41 14.48
C PHE A 104 16.44 -22.58 13.59
N ASP A 105 17.23 -21.53 13.43
CA ASP A 105 18.48 -21.57 12.66
C ASP A 105 19.50 -22.56 13.23
N LEU A 106 19.58 -22.64 14.55
CA LEU A 106 20.41 -23.64 15.20
C LEU A 106 19.89 -25.06 14.95
N ALA A 107 18.57 -25.26 14.95
CA ALA A 107 17.96 -26.55 14.65
C ALA A 107 18.26 -27.02 13.23
N VAL A 108 18.15 -26.11 12.24
CA VAL A 108 18.45 -26.43 10.83
C VAL A 108 19.91 -26.84 10.64
N LYS A 109 20.83 -26.24 11.40
CA LYS A 109 22.30 -26.50 11.30
C LYS A 109 22.79 -27.67 12.19
N SER A 110 21.95 -28.16 13.11
CA SER A 110 22.35 -29.21 14.07
C SER A 110 21.97 -30.60 13.60
N ASP A 111 22.87 -31.57 13.78
CA ASP A 111 22.58 -32.96 13.50
C ASP A 111 22.11 -33.74 14.73
N SER A 112 22.52 -33.34 15.94
CA SER A 112 22.33 -34.15 17.15
C SER A 112 21.19 -33.70 18.07
N ASN A 113 20.83 -32.40 18.08
CA ASN A 113 19.81 -31.84 18.99
C ASN A 113 18.65 -31.12 18.23
N LYS A 114 18.45 -31.53 16.98
CA LYS A 114 17.52 -30.89 16.05
C LYS A 114 16.10 -30.73 16.63
N ASP A 115 15.52 -31.82 17.14
CA ASP A 115 14.17 -31.86 17.65
C ASP A 115 13.99 -30.95 18.89
N SER A 116 14.98 -30.94 19.79
CA SER A 116 14.97 -30.08 20.96
C SER A 116 15.00 -28.60 20.57
N LEU A 117 15.86 -28.24 19.63
CA LEU A 117 16.00 -26.88 19.15
C LEU A 117 14.74 -26.38 18.42
N PHE A 118 14.11 -27.25 17.59
CA PHE A 118 12.81 -26.89 17.00
C PHE A 118 11.73 -26.71 18.06
N ASN A 119 11.68 -27.54 19.11
CA ASN A 119 10.75 -27.34 20.19
C ASN A 119 11.02 -26.03 20.96
N LEU A 120 12.28 -25.63 21.16
CA LEU A 120 12.63 -24.34 21.75
C LEU A 120 12.22 -23.16 20.85
N SER A 121 12.38 -23.28 19.54
CA SER A 121 11.94 -22.24 18.61
C SER A 121 10.42 -22.07 18.60
N LEU A 122 9.66 -23.16 18.75
CA LEU A 122 8.21 -23.14 18.79
C LEU A 122 7.66 -22.57 20.10
N ASN A 123 8.19 -23.05 21.25
CA ASN A 123 7.61 -22.78 22.57
C ASN A 123 8.34 -21.69 23.36
N GLY A 124 9.43 -21.14 22.80
CA GLY A 124 10.25 -20.16 23.46
C GLY A 124 11.37 -20.75 24.34
N ALA A 125 12.33 -19.92 24.64
CA ALA A 125 13.51 -20.26 25.43
C ALA A 125 14.03 -19.01 26.16
N GLU A 126 14.78 -19.21 27.24
CA GLU A 126 15.44 -18.12 28.00
C GLU A 126 14.44 -17.05 28.50
N GLY A 127 13.18 -17.42 28.74
CA GLY A 127 12.12 -16.47 29.13
C GLY A 127 11.65 -15.57 27.98
N LYS A 128 11.94 -15.91 26.72
CA LYS A 128 11.55 -15.21 25.50
C LYS A 128 10.51 -16.02 24.75
N PHE A 129 9.72 -15.33 23.95
CA PHE A 129 8.67 -15.91 23.13
C PHE A 129 9.22 -16.88 22.08
N GLY A 130 8.47 -17.97 21.88
CA GLY A 130 8.58 -18.84 20.71
C GLY A 130 7.68 -18.37 19.57
N PHE A 131 7.74 -19.08 18.44
CA PHE A 131 6.89 -18.75 17.30
C PHE A 131 5.39 -18.82 17.64
N LEU A 132 4.97 -19.76 18.48
CA LEU A 132 3.57 -19.90 18.86
C LEU A 132 3.09 -18.68 19.67
N ASP A 133 3.91 -18.19 20.59
CA ASP A 133 3.60 -16.98 21.37
C ASP A 133 3.53 -15.74 20.46
N ILE A 134 4.42 -15.67 19.44
CA ILE A 134 4.42 -14.57 18.46
C ILE A 134 3.12 -14.57 17.64
N ILE A 135 2.65 -15.73 17.21
CA ILE A 135 1.39 -15.88 16.48
C ILE A 135 0.21 -15.41 17.32
N GLU A 136 0.19 -15.81 18.61
CA GLU A 136 -0.91 -15.47 19.52
C GLU A 136 -0.93 -13.98 19.89
N ASN A 137 0.23 -13.44 20.33
CA ASN A 137 0.30 -12.08 20.87
C ASN A 137 0.39 -10.99 19.81
N TYR A 138 0.99 -11.29 18.64
CA TYR A 138 1.29 -10.32 17.58
C TYR A 138 0.56 -10.61 16.27
N SER A 139 -0.59 -11.25 16.33
CA SER A 139 -1.43 -11.54 15.15
C SER A 139 -1.62 -10.31 14.27
N GLY A 140 -1.51 -10.49 12.95
CA GLY A 140 -1.62 -9.45 11.93
C GLY A 140 -0.34 -8.64 11.69
N THR A 141 0.79 -9.00 12.30
CA THR A 141 2.11 -8.43 11.99
C THR A 141 2.90 -9.32 11.03
N ASP A 142 3.90 -8.74 10.36
CA ASP A 142 4.80 -9.51 9.49
C ASP A 142 5.57 -10.59 10.28
N ALA A 143 5.94 -10.29 11.53
CA ALA A 143 6.57 -11.25 12.42
C ALA A 143 5.67 -12.46 12.69
N SER A 144 4.36 -12.25 12.91
CA SER A 144 3.39 -13.35 13.06
C SER A 144 3.27 -14.18 11.79
N ASN A 145 3.27 -13.54 10.63
CA ASN A 145 3.22 -14.25 9.36
C ASN A 145 4.48 -15.11 9.13
N ILE A 146 5.67 -14.56 9.41
CA ILE A 146 6.94 -15.34 9.40
C ILE A 146 6.91 -16.46 10.44
N ALA A 147 6.31 -16.23 11.61
CA ALA A 147 6.18 -17.24 12.65
C ALA A 147 5.27 -18.41 12.19
N TYR A 148 4.21 -18.15 11.42
CA TYR A 148 3.41 -19.21 10.79
C TYR A 148 4.26 -20.09 9.88
N TYR A 149 5.02 -19.50 8.97
CA TYR A 149 5.93 -20.24 8.08
C TYR A 149 6.95 -21.06 8.86
N SER A 150 7.65 -20.42 9.79
CA SER A 150 8.72 -21.08 10.57
C SER A 150 8.17 -22.17 11.48
N SER A 151 6.98 -22.00 12.06
CA SER A 151 6.31 -23.05 12.84
C SER A 151 5.93 -24.23 11.97
N GLY A 152 5.38 -24.00 10.79
CA GLY A 152 5.06 -25.07 9.85
C GLY A 152 6.30 -25.86 9.43
N MET A 153 7.40 -25.17 9.11
CA MET A 153 8.68 -25.82 8.79
C MET A 153 9.27 -26.57 9.98
N ALA A 154 9.15 -26.05 11.20
CA ALA A 154 9.58 -26.73 12.41
C ALA A 154 8.76 -28.01 12.66
N TYR A 155 7.43 -27.94 12.54
CA TYR A 155 6.57 -29.10 12.69
C TYR A 155 6.80 -30.16 11.61
N TYR A 156 7.04 -29.74 10.35
CA TYR A 156 7.42 -30.66 9.28
C TYR A 156 8.69 -31.44 9.64
N ASN A 157 9.73 -30.74 10.11
CA ASN A 157 10.97 -31.37 10.54
C ASN A 157 10.78 -32.29 11.76
N LEU A 158 9.87 -31.96 12.67
CA LEU A 158 9.47 -32.80 13.81
C LEU A 158 8.54 -33.96 13.40
N LYS A 159 8.24 -34.13 12.11
CA LYS A 159 7.33 -35.14 11.55
C LYS A 159 5.88 -35.01 12.06
N LYS A 160 5.50 -33.83 12.50
CA LYS A 160 4.12 -33.51 12.91
C LYS A 160 3.39 -32.88 11.72
N TYR A 161 3.13 -33.69 10.70
CA TYR A 161 2.70 -33.25 9.39
C TYR A 161 1.35 -32.52 9.39
N ASP A 162 0.38 -32.98 10.19
CA ASP A 162 -0.92 -32.27 10.34
C ASP A 162 -0.75 -30.83 10.84
N LEU A 163 0.13 -30.63 11.84
CA LEU A 163 0.45 -29.30 12.34
C LEU A 163 1.22 -28.48 11.32
N ALA A 164 2.16 -29.11 10.59
CA ALA A 164 2.90 -28.42 9.53
C ALA A 164 1.95 -27.82 8.48
N ILE A 165 0.98 -28.61 8.01
CA ILE A 165 -0.04 -28.17 7.07
C ILE A 165 -0.82 -27.01 7.67
N GLN A 166 -1.38 -27.18 8.86
CA GLN A 166 -2.20 -26.17 9.53
C GLN A 166 -1.47 -24.81 9.64
N PHE A 167 -0.20 -24.80 10.00
CA PHE A 167 0.55 -23.55 10.15
C PHE A 167 0.95 -22.96 8.81
N LEU A 168 1.35 -23.76 7.82
CA LEU A 168 1.72 -23.27 6.50
C LEU A 168 0.54 -22.75 5.69
N GLU A 169 -0.67 -23.28 5.89
CA GLU A 169 -1.89 -22.75 5.26
C GLU A 169 -2.26 -21.34 5.75
N ASN A 170 -1.83 -20.96 6.95
CA ASN A 170 -2.02 -19.62 7.49
C ASN A 170 -0.92 -18.63 7.09
N PHE A 171 0.12 -19.09 6.38
CA PHE A 171 1.17 -18.25 5.84
C PHE A 171 0.80 -17.72 4.46
N SER A 172 1.13 -16.44 4.20
CA SER A 172 0.94 -15.82 2.88
C SER A 172 2.10 -14.89 2.58
N SER A 173 2.61 -14.93 1.35
CA SER A 173 3.72 -14.08 0.91
C SER A 173 3.57 -13.65 -0.55
N ASP A 174 3.95 -12.40 -0.84
CA ASP A 174 4.10 -11.89 -2.20
C ASP A 174 5.40 -12.38 -2.86
N ASP A 175 6.34 -12.92 -2.06
CA ASP A 175 7.55 -13.56 -2.58
C ASP A 175 7.20 -14.93 -3.18
N GLN A 176 7.35 -15.02 -4.50
CA GLN A 176 7.01 -16.21 -5.29
C GLN A 176 7.77 -17.44 -4.83
N ILE A 177 9.04 -17.31 -4.47
CA ILE A 177 9.89 -18.42 -4.05
C ILE A 177 9.39 -18.94 -2.69
N LEU A 178 9.18 -18.04 -1.75
CA LEU A 178 8.78 -18.40 -0.40
C LEU A 178 7.37 -19.00 -0.37
N GLN A 179 6.43 -18.42 -1.13
CA GLN A 179 5.08 -18.98 -1.22
C GLN A 179 5.06 -20.35 -1.92
N SER A 180 5.81 -20.51 -3.02
CA SER A 180 5.92 -21.81 -3.71
C SER A 180 6.55 -22.86 -2.81
N LEU A 181 7.56 -22.52 -2.01
CA LEU A 181 8.19 -23.42 -1.06
C LEU A 181 7.23 -23.84 0.06
N SER A 182 6.39 -22.91 0.53
CA SER A 182 5.34 -23.23 1.50
C SER A 182 4.37 -24.27 0.93
N TYR A 183 3.85 -24.05 -0.27
CA TYR A 183 2.95 -25.01 -0.93
C TYR A 183 3.62 -26.36 -1.19
N ALA A 184 4.86 -26.37 -1.65
CA ALA A 184 5.60 -27.61 -1.86
C ALA A 184 5.77 -28.40 -0.53
N THR A 185 6.06 -27.70 0.57
CA THR A 185 6.19 -28.34 1.89
C THR A 185 4.85 -28.87 2.41
N ILE A 186 3.74 -28.19 2.13
CA ILE A 186 2.40 -28.72 2.43
C ILE A 186 2.14 -29.99 1.60
N GLY A 187 2.46 -29.96 0.30
CA GLY A 187 2.38 -31.14 -0.56
C GLY A 187 3.19 -32.33 -0.03
N ASP A 188 4.44 -32.08 0.38
CA ASP A 188 5.29 -33.09 1.01
C ASP A 188 4.65 -33.65 2.29
N ALA A 189 4.07 -32.81 3.13
CA ALA A 189 3.41 -33.22 4.36
C ALA A 189 2.18 -34.10 4.07
N PHE A 190 1.34 -33.80 3.10
CA PHE A 190 0.22 -34.63 2.67
C PHE A 190 0.69 -35.98 2.13
N VAL A 191 1.77 -36.02 1.36
CA VAL A 191 2.38 -37.27 0.89
C VAL A 191 2.84 -38.15 2.06
N GLN A 192 3.44 -37.57 3.09
CA GLN A 192 3.85 -38.30 4.30
C GLN A 192 2.63 -38.85 5.08
N LEU A 193 1.48 -38.24 4.97
CA LEU A 193 0.19 -38.70 5.54
C LEU A 193 -0.53 -39.69 4.63
N ASN A 194 0.05 -40.11 3.48
CA ASN A 194 -0.56 -40.91 2.44
C ASN A 194 -1.80 -40.28 1.75
N GLN A 195 -1.91 -38.96 1.80
CA GLN A 195 -2.96 -38.18 1.14
C GLN A 195 -2.41 -37.64 -0.20
N PHE A 196 -2.23 -38.52 -1.16
CA PHE A 196 -1.50 -38.22 -2.40
C PHE A 196 -2.22 -37.25 -3.32
N GLU A 197 -3.55 -37.26 -3.33
CA GLU A 197 -4.36 -36.37 -4.17
C GLU A 197 -4.24 -34.92 -3.67
N ASP A 198 -4.33 -34.71 -2.36
CA ASP A 198 -4.13 -33.39 -1.76
C ASP A 198 -2.69 -32.90 -1.96
N GLY A 199 -1.71 -33.81 -1.80
CA GLY A 199 -0.31 -33.49 -2.09
C GLY A 199 -0.08 -33.02 -3.53
N LEU A 200 -0.71 -33.69 -4.51
CA LEU A 200 -0.62 -33.28 -5.91
C LEU A 200 -1.18 -31.89 -6.15
N ASN A 201 -2.34 -31.57 -5.59
CA ASN A 201 -2.98 -30.26 -5.72
C ASN A 201 -2.09 -29.13 -5.17
N TYR A 202 -1.38 -29.36 -4.06
CA TYR A 202 -0.44 -28.39 -3.51
C TYR A 202 0.83 -28.25 -4.34
N TYR A 203 1.34 -29.31 -4.96
CA TYR A 203 2.47 -29.22 -5.89
C TYR A 203 2.08 -28.45 -7.16
N GLU A 204 0.88 -28.63 -7.70
CA GLU A 204 0.36 -27.84 -8.82
C GLU A 204 0.26 -26.37 -8.45
N SER A 205 -0.21 -26.07 -7.23
CA SER A 205 -0.26 -24.71 -6.70
C SER A 205 1.13 -24.08 -6.59
N ALA A 206 2.12 -24.83 -6.08
CA ALA A 206 3.52 -24.39 -6.01
C ALA A 206 4.09 -24.04 -7.39
N LEU A 207 3.87 -24.90 -8.39
CA LEU A 207 4.30 -24.67 -9.78
C LEU A 207 3.63 -23.47 -10.42
N SER A 208 2.32 -23.32 -10.20
CA SER A 208 1.56 -22.17 -10.72
C SER A 208 2.07 -20.84 -10.17
N TYR A 209 2.37 -20.80 -8.88
CA TYR A 209 2.87 -19.59 -8.22
C TYR A 209 4.29 -19.24 -8.64
N SER A 210 5.13 -20.23 -8.90
CA SER A 210 6.52 -20.08 -9.37
C SER A 210 6.61 -19.54 -10.81
N ASN A 211 5.57 -19.71 -11.63
CA ASN A 211 5.57 -19.35 -13.05
C ASN A 211 4.90 -17.99 -13.36
N ASN A 212 4.36 -17.30 -12.37
CA ASN A 212 3.77 -15.96 -12.53
C ASN A 212 4.77 -14.86 -12.20
#